data_a435e0ce9191423cfe16cf4d9306bc94
#
_entry.id   a435e0ce9191423cfe16cf4d9306bc94
#
_cell.length_a   1.000
_cell.length_b   1.000
_cell.length_c   1.000
_cell.angle_alpha   90.00
_cell.angle_beta   90.00
_cell.angle_gamma   90.00
#
_symmetry.space_group_name_H-M   'P 1'
#
loop_
_entity.id
_entity.type
_entity.pdbx_description
1 polymer ?
#
loop_
_entity_poly.entity_id
_entity_poly.type
_entity_poly.pdbx_seq_one_letter_code
_entity_poly.pdbx_strand_id
1 'polypeptide(L)'
;GKIDSGILAAFSDVAVNDLIKNLKTKNFPEVRKWVNSNMDNDTSVLFRRIYDSLYESLVPTTIPAAVLVIAKYQYQMAFVADQEINMLACLTEIMVECEFK
;
A
#
# COMPACT_ATOMS: atom_id res chain seq x y z
N GLY A 1 -5.89 9.69 23.27
CA GLY A 1 -6.15 11.07 23.23
C GLY A 1 -5.58 11.71 22.00
N LYS A 2 -5.38 12.99 22.07
CA LYS A 2 -4.85 13.78 20.96
C LYS A 2 -3.48 13.29 20.50
N ILE A 3 -2.64 12.92 21.45
CA ILE A 3 -1.29 12.48 21.16
C ILE A 3 -1.34 11.19 20.34
N ASP A 4 -2.18 10.26 20.74
CA ASP A 4 -2.30 8.99 20.03
C ASP A 4 -2.81 9.19 18.62
N SER A 5 -3.81 10.04 18.44
CA SER A 5 -4.32 10.37 17.12
C SER A 5 -3.26 11.03 16.26
N GLY A 6 -2.50 11.94 16.83
CA GLY A 6 -1.42 12.62 16.13
C GLY A 6 -0.32 11.65 15.70
N ILE A 7 0.05 10.73 16.58
CA ILE A 7 1.08 9.74 16.28
C ILE A 7 0.60 8.81 15.15
N LEU A 8 -0.63 8.34 15.24
CA LEU A 8 -1.17 7.45 14.20
C LEU A 8 -1.26 8.14 12.86
N ALA A 9 -1.72 9.39 12.84
CA ALA A 9 -1.82 10.14 11.60
C ALA A 9 -0.44 10.37 10.99
N ALA A 10 0.52 10.81 11.81
CA ALA A 10 1.88 11.06 11.34
C ALA A 10 2.53 9.78 10.81
N PHE A 11 2.38 8.67 11.53
CA PHE A 11 2.92 7.40 11.08
C PHE A 11 2.31 7.00 9.73
N SER A 12 0.99 7.06 9.61
CA SER A 12 0.31 6.67 8.39
C SER A 12 0.74 7.52 7.19
N ASP A 13 0.83 8.83 7.39
CA ASP A 13 1.18 9.73 6.30
C ASP A 13 2.64 9.53 5.86
N VAL A 14 3.57 9.48 6.80
CA VAL A 14 4.99 9.33 6.47
C VAL A 14 5.26 7.96 5.88
N ALA A 15 4.75 6.90 6.51
CA ALA A 15 5.00 5.55 6.05
C ALA A 15 4.42 5.31 4.66
N VAL A 16 3.20 5.77 4.41
CA VAL A 16 2.56 5.59 3.11
C VAL A 16 3.24 6.43 2.05
N ASN A 17 3.69 7.64 2.38
CA ASN A 17 4.43 8.47 1.42
C ASN A 17 5.75 7.80 1.02
N ASP A 18 6.46 7.20 1.95
CA ASP A 18 7.67 6.44 1.64
C ASP A 18 7.37 5.27 0.70
N LEU A 19 6.28 4.56 0.96
CA LEU A 19 5.87 3.46 0.10
C LEU A 19 5.60 3.95 -1.32
N ILE A 20 4.82 5.02 -1.46
CA ILE A 20 4.49 5.56 -2.79
C ILE A 20 5.76 5.93 -3.55
N LYS A 21 6.71 6.56 -2.88
CA LYS A 21 7.99 6.92 -3.49
C LYS A 21 8.73 5.69 -4.03
N ASN A 22 8.75 4.62 -3.24
CA ASN A 22 9.43 3.39 -3.65
C ASN A 22 8.68 2.65 -4.76
N LEU A 23 7.36 2.73 -4.76
CA LEU A 23 6.56 2.18 -5.86
C LEU A 23 6.81 2.96 -7.15
N LYS A 24 6.87 4.27 -7.06
CA LYS A 24 7.11 5.13 -8.22
C LYS A 24 8.46 4.84 -8.86
N THR A 25 9.48 4.61 -8.05
CA THR A 25 10.83 4.32 -8.54
C THR A 25 11.04 2.84 -8.84
N LYS A 26 10.02 2.02 -8.60
CA LYS A 26 10.08 0.56 -8.80
C LYS A 26 11.20 -0.10 -8.02
N ASN A 27 11.40 0.38 -6.81
CA ASN A 27 12.45 -0.11 -5.91
C ASN A 27 11.92 -1.29 -5.10
N PHE A 28 11.90 -2.47 -5.69
CA PHE A 28 11.34 -3.66 -5.06
C PHE A 28 11.97 -3.98 -3.70
N PRO A 29 13.30 -3.96 -3.53
CA PRO A 29 13.88 -4.24 -2.21
C PRO A 29 13.37 -3.32 -1.11
N GLU A 30 13.19 -2.04 -1.40
CA GLU A 30 12.68 -1.10 -0.41
C GLU A 30 11.18 -1.33 -0.14
N VAL A 31 10.41 -1.70 -1.16
CA VAL A 31 9.00 -2.06 -0.98
C VAL A 31 8.89 -3.28 -0.07
N ARG A 32 9.74 -4.27 -0.26
CA ARG A 32 9.78 -5.46 0.59
C ARG A 32 10.10 -5.09 2.04
N LYS A 33 11.08 -4.23 2.25
CA LYS A 33 11.43 -3.75 3.60
C LYS A 33 10.26 -3.02 4.24
N TRP A 34 9.58 -2.21 3.45
CA TRP A 34 8.42 -1.47 3.95
C TRP A 34 7.32 -2.43 4.44
N VAL A 35 7.04 -3.46 3.67
CA VAL A 35 6.04 -4.46 4.06
C VAL A 35 6.45 -5.12 5.38
N ASN A 36 7.70 -5.57 5.48
CA ASN A 36 8.19 -6.20 6.70
C ASN A 36 8.04 -5.30 7.93
N SER A 37 8.23 -4.00 7.75
CA SER A 37 8.21 -3.05 8.86
C SER A 37 6.80 -2.62 9.26
N ASN A 38 5.81 -2.77 8.38
CA ASN A 38 4.50 -2.16 8.58
C ASN A 38 3.35 -3.14 8.73
N MET A 39 3.59 -4.45 8.66
CA MET A 39 2.52 -5.45 8.73
C MET A 39 2.02 -5.72 10.14
N ASP A 40 2.55 -5.04 11.14
CA ASP A 40 2.02 -5.07 12.50
C ASP A 40 0.70 -4.30 12.59
N ASN A 41 0.42 -3.46 11.61
CA ASN A 41 -0.80 -2.67 11.58
C ASN A 41 -1.97 -3.50 11.05
N ASP A 42 -3.19 -3.03 11.30
CA ASP A 42 -4.38 -3.66 10.74
C ASP A 42 -4.31 -3.63 9.22
N THR A 43 -4.31 -4.81 8.61
CA THR A 43 -4.10 -4.95 7.18
C THR A 43 -5.21 -4.28 6.37
N SER A 44 -6.45 -4.33 6.85
CA SER A 44 -7.56 -3.69 6.11
C SER A 44 -7.42 -2.17 6.13
N VAL A 45 -6.98 -1.60 7.24
CA VAL A 45 -6.69 -0.16 7.32
C VAL A 45 -5.55 0.19 6.39
N LEU A 46 -4.53 -0.65 6.35
CA LEU A 46 -3.37 -0.44 5.51
C LEU A 46 -3.74 -0.41 4.03
N PHE A 47 -4.53 -1.38 3.56
CA PHE A 47 -5.02 -1.39 2.18
C PHE A 47 -5.77 -0.10 1.85
N ARG A 48 -6.63 0.38 2.75
CA ARG A 48 -7.40 1.60 2.52
C ARG A 48 -6.50 2.83 2.43
N ARG A 49 -5.53 2.93 3.32
CA ARG A 49 -4.57 4.04 3.31
C ARG A 49 -3.76 4.06 2.02
N ILE A 50 -3.32 2.89 1.60
CA ILE A 50 -2.56 2.77 0.35
C ILE A 50 -3.42 3.20 -0.83
N TYR A 51 -4.66 2.75 -0.88
CA TYR A 51 -5.58 3.14 -1.95
C TYR A 51 -5.77 4.65 -2.00
N ASP A 52 -6.04 5.28 -0.86
CA ASP A 52 -6.27 6.72 -0.80
C ASP A 52 -5.06 7.50 -1.33
N SER A 53 -3.86 7.05 -1.01
CA SER A 53 -2.63 7.67 -1.46
C SER A 53 -2.39 7.43 -2.96
N LEU A 54 -2.68 6.24 -3.43
CA LEU A 54 -2.55 5.91 -4.85
C LEU A 54 -3.50 6.73 -5.71
N TYR A 55 -4.70 6.99 -5.20
CA TYR A 55 -5.68 7.79 -5.94
C TYR A 55 -5.12 9.15 -6.31
N GLU A 56 -4.32 9.75 -5.44
CA GLU A 56 -3.71 11.05 -5.67
C GLU A 56 -2.39 10.95 -6.44
N SER A 57 -1.72 9.81 -6.40
CA SER A 57 -0.37 9.66 -6.92
C SER A 57 -0.29 9.05 -8.30
N LEU A 58 -1.33 8.34 -8.73
CA LEU A 58 -1.34 7.64 -10.00
C LEU A 58 -1.85 8.53 -11.13
N VAL A 59 -1.34 8.26 -12.33
CA VAL A 59 -1.94 8.82 -13.55
C VAL A 59 -3.39 8.36 -13.60
N PRO A 60 -4.35 9.27 -13.80
CA PRO A 60 -5.77 8.93 -13.67
C PRO A 60 -6.23 7.73 -14.49
N THR A 61 -5.68 7.51 -15.67
CA THR A 61 -6.07 6.37 -16.51
C THR A 61 -5.68 5.02 -15.91
N THR A 62 -4.77 5.00 -14.92
CA THR A 62 -4.31 3.76 -14.29
C THR A 62 -4.98 3.51 -12.94
N ILE A 63 -5.76 4.46 -12.43
CA ILE A 63 -6.47 4.29 -11.15
C ILE A 63 -7.42 3.08 -11.16
N PRO A 64 -8.22 2.84 -12.21
CA PRO A 64 -9.07 1.66 -12.23
C PRO A 64 -8.31 0.35 -12.10
N ALA A 65 -7.12 0.25 -12.67
CA ALA A 65 -6.28 -0.94 -12.50
C ALA A 65 -5.90 -1.12 -11.03
N ALA A 66 -5.54 -0.05 -10.35
CA ALA A 66 -5.21 -0.10 -8.92
C ALA A 66 -6.40 -0.56 -8.09
N VAL A 67 -7.61 -0.09 -8.40
CA VAL A 67 -8.82 -0.51 -7.70
C VAL A 67 -9.02 -2.01 -7.82
N LEU A 68 -8.88 -2.55 -9.02
CA LEU A 68 -9.06 -3.98 -9.25
C LEU A 68 -8.01 -4.81 -8.53
N VAL A 69 -6.76 -4.35 -8.54
CA VAL A 69 -5.67 -5.04 -7.86
C VAL A 69 -5.93 -5.06 -6.35
N ILE A 70 -6.22 -3.89 -5.77
CA ILE A 70 -6.43 -3.79 -4.32
C ILE A 70 -7.63 -4.63 -3.88
N ALA A 71 -8.74 -4.56 -4.63
CA ALA A 71 -9.94 -5.34 -4.29
C ALA A 71 -9.63 -6.84 -4.29
N LYS A 72 -8.87 -7.31 -5.27
CA LYS A 72 -8.48 -8.71 -5.35
C LYS A 72 -7.68 -9.16 -4.12
N TYR A 73 -6.71 -8.37 -3.72
CA TYR A 73 -5.85 -8.73 -2.60
C TYR A 73 -6.53 -8.53 -1.25
N GLN A 74 -7.45 -7.58 -1.13
CA GLN A 74 -8.29 -7.47 0.06
C GLN A 74 -9.15 -8.72 0.24
N TYR A 75 -9.70 -9.23 -0.84
CA TYR A 75 -10.47 -10.47 -0.80
C TYR A 75 -9.59 -11.64 -0.37
N GLN A 76 -8.42 -11.77 -0.98
CA GLN A 76 -7.49 -12.85 -0.67
C GLN A 76 -6.98 -12.80 0.77
N MET A 77 -6.94 -11.60 1.36
CA MET A 77 -6.47 -11.41 2.73
C MET A 77 -7.18 -12.36 3.72
N ALA A 78 -8.43 -12.69 3.48
CA ALA A 78 -9.20 -13.57 4.35
C ALA A 78 -8.75 -15.03 4.28
N PHE A 79 -8.01 -15.41 3.25
CA PHE A 79 -7.69 -16.81 2.95
C PHE A 79 -6.20 -17.13 2.95
N VAL A 80 -5.34 -16.12 2.88
CA VAL A 80 -3.91 -16.37 2.75
C VAL A 80 -3.28 -16.70 4.10
N ALA A 81 -2.28 -17.57 4.07
CA ALA A 81 -1.53 -17.92 5.27
C ALA A 81 -0.54 -16.82 5.65
N ASP A 82 0.04 -16.15 4.67
CA ASP A 82 1.08 -15.15 4.88
C ASP A 82 0.62 -13.79 4.36
N GLN A 83 0.26 -12.90 5.29
CA GLN A 83 -0.22 -11.56 4.94
C GLN A 83 0.87 -10.70 4.31
N GLU A 84 2.12 -10.89 4.70
CA GLU A 84 3.22 -10.12 4.12
C GLU A 84 3.40 -10.42 2.64
N ILE A 85 3.37 -11.69 2.28
CA ILE A 85 3.48 -12.10 0.87
C ILE A 85 2.29 -11.56 0.08
N ASN A 86 1.10 -11.63 0.64
CA ASN A 86 -0.10 -11.12 -0.02
C ASN A 86 0.02 -9.61 -0.28
N MET A 87 0.44 -8.86 0.72
CA MET A 87 0.62 -7.41 0.58
C MET A 87 1.73 -7.11 -0.44
N LEU A 88 2.84 -7.81 -0.37
CA LEU A 88 3.95 -7.60 -1.29
C LEU A 88 3.53 -7.91 -2.73
N ALA A 89 2.76 -8.96 -2.94
CA ALA A 89 2.24 -9.29 -4.27
C ALA A 89 1.32 -8.18 -4.79
N CYS A 90 0.47 -7.64 -3.92
CA CYS A 90 -0.40 -6.51 -4.27
C CYS A 90 0.42 -5.32 -4.76
N LEU A 91 1.42 -4.93 -3.98
CA LEU A 91 2.24 -3.77 -4.31
C LEU A 91 3.07 -4.00 -5.57
N THR A 92 3.55 -5.22 -5.76
CA THR A 92 4.30 -5.59 -6.96
C THR A 92 3.41 -5.48 -8.19
N GLU A 93 2.18 -5.95 -8.11
CA GLU A 93 1.25 -5.86 -9.23
C GLU A 93 0.93 -4.40 -9.56
N ILE A 94 0.78 -3.56 -8.54
CA ILE A 94 0.59 -2.12 -8.75
C ILE A 94 1.79 -1.51 -9.46
N MET A 95 3.01 -1.88 -9.09
CA MET A 95 4.21 -1.39 -9.78
C MET A 95 4.21 -1.73 -11.26
N VAL A 96 3.71 -2.92 -11.60
CA VAL A 96 3.70 -3.40 -12.99
C VAL A 96 2.56 -2.77 -13.79
N GLU A 97 1.37 -2.66 -13.19
CA GLU A 97 0.15 -2.30 -13.91
C GLU A 97 -0.17 -0.81 -13.91
N CYS A 98 0.41 -0.03 -13.01
CA CYS A 98 0.04 1.36 -12.81
C CYS A 98 1.19 2.31 -13.13
N GLU A 99 0.82 3.53 -13.50
CA GLU A 99 1.78 4.60 -13.72
C GLU A 99 1.61 5.69 -12.68
N PHE A 100 2.73 6.18 -12.15
CA PHE A 100 2.76 7.26 -11.17
C PHE A 100 3.04 8.59 -11.86
N LYS A 101 2.42 9.64 -11.34
CA LYS A 101 2.62 11.01 -11.86
C LYS A 101 4.05 11.47 -11.76
#